data_465df104b136ed7e92ca9253c23a68d9
#
_entry.id   465df104b136ed7e92ca9253c23a68d9
#
_cell.length_a   1.000
_cell.length_b   1.000
_cell.length_c   1.000
_cell.angle_alpha   90.00
_cell.angle_beta   90.00
_cell.angle_gamma   90.00
#
_symmetry.space_group_name_H-M   'P 1'
#
loop_
_entity.id
_entity.type
_entity.pdbx_description
1 polymer ?
#
loop_
_entity_poly.entity_id
_entity_poly.type
_entity_poly.pdbx_seq_one_letter_code
_entity_poly.pdbx_strand_id
1 'polypeptide(L)'
;MAVGKNKGLIKSGKKGAKKKVIDPFTRKEWYDVKAPSTFSVRNIGKTLVNRTQGTKIASDFLKGRVFESSLADLQNDEIAYRKFKLIAEDVQGKVVLTNFHGMDLTTDKLRSMVKKWQTLIEAHVDVRTTDGYLLRVFCIGFTKKAQQQIKKTSYAQSTQVRAIRKKMVEVITSEVSSSDLKEVVNKLIPDSIAKDIEKKCTSTYPLHDVMIRKVKVLRKPKFELGKLMEMHGEGKNAAVAVGSDGQAIEKGEKADGYEPPVQDTV
;
A
#
# COMPACT_ATOMS: atom_id res chain seq x y z
N MET A 1 37.19 61.92 -1.23
CA MET A 1 36.79 60.49 -1.48
C MET A 1 36.15 59.93 -0.23
N ALA A 2 34.90 59.57 -0.30
CA ALA A 2 34.23 58.96 0.82
C ALA A 2 34.76 57.54 1.04
N VAL A 3 35.53 57.34 2.07
CA VAL A 3 35.95 56.02 2.48
C VAL A 3 34.71 55.27 2.91
N GLY A 4 34.41 54.16 2.21
CA GLY A 4 33.21 53.36 2.46
C GLY A 4 33.10 52.99 3.94
N LYS A 5 32.15 53.57 4.60
CA LYS A 5 31.87 53.40 6.05
C LYS A 5 31.64 51.95 6.46
N ASN A 6 31.39 51.06 5.51
CA ASN A 6 31.10 49.65 5.76
C ASN A 6 32.35 48.76 5.87
N LYS A 7 33.54 49.26 5.52
CA LYS A 7 34.78 48.46 5.59
C LYS A 7 35.20 48.10 7.00
N GLY A 8 34.71 48.82 8.00
CA GLY A 8 34.94 48.54 9.42
C GLY A 8 33.87 47.69 10.06
N LEU A 9 32.70 47.54 9.43
CA LEU A 9 31.57 46.74 9.94
C LEU A 9 31.69 45.24 9.64
N ILE A 10 32.59 44.89 8.71
CA ILE A 10 33.05 43.52 8.53
C ILE A 10 34.19 43.20 9.51
N LYS A 11 34.18 43.85 10.64
CA LYS A 11 34.98 43.38 11.77
C LYS A 11 34.47 42.01 12.12
N SER A 12 35.34 41.04 11.82
CA SER A 12 35.40 39.81 12.61
C SER A 12 34.07 39.57 13.28
N GLY A 13 33.07 39.29 12.47
CA GLY A 13 31.91 38.63 13.02
C GLY A 13 32.53 37.59 13.92
N LYS A 14 32.31 37.66 15.22
CA LYS A 14 32.70 36.63 16.17
C LYS A 14 32.59 35.36 15.41
N LYS A 15 33.74 34.67 15.14
CA LYS A 15 33.71 33.36 14.48
C LYS A 15 32.67 32.61 15.24
N GLY A 16 31.46 32.57 14.68
CA GLY A 16 30.27 32.13 15.41
C GLY A 16 30.65 30.79 15.96
N ALA A 17 30.52 30.62 17.26
CA ALA A 17 30.91 29.38 17.93
C ALA A 17 30.40 28.26 17.03
N LYS A 18 31.31 27.46 16.48
CA LYS A 18 31.00 26.41 15.52
C LYS A 18 29.80 25.70 16.05
N LYS A 19 28.64 25.83 15.40
CA LYS A 19 27.40 25.20 15.86
C LYS A 19 27.77 23.76 16.11
N LYS A 20 27.66 23.30 17.34
CA LYS A 20 27.90 21.89 17.67
C LYS A 20 27.08 21.08 16.70
N VAL A 21 27.73 20.25 15.91
CA VAL A 21 27.06 19.30 15.03
C VAL A 21 26.38 18.30 15.95
N ILE A 22 25.08 18.51 16.18
CA ILE A 22 24.28 17.58 16.98
C ILE A 22 23.87 16.47 16.04
N ASP A 23 24.12 15.23 16.42
CA ASP A 23 23.68 14.06 15.68
C ASP A 23 22.14 14.12 15.52
N PRO A 24 21.62 14.15 14.27
CA PRO A 24 20.19 14.22 14.01
C PRO A 24 19.43 12.98 14.55
N PHE A 25 20.10 11.84 14.68
CA PHE A 25 19.46 10.62 15.18
C PHE A 25 19.09 10.67 16.67
N THR A 26 19.77 11.49 17.47
CA THR A 26 19.41 11.67 18.89
C THR A 26 18.03 12.31 19.09
N ARG A 27 17.50 12.96 18.05
CA ARG A 27 16.20 13.65 18.08
C ARG A 27 15.09 12.87 17.38
N LYS A 28 15.37 11.64 16.95
CA LYS A 28 14.41 10.82 16.20
C LYS A 28 13.83 9.72 17.07
N GLU A 29 12.60 9.35 16.73
CA GLU A 29 11.89 8.22 17.32
C GLU A 29 11.50 7.24 16.22
N TRP A 30 11.44 5.96 16.58
CA TRP A 30 11.02 4.87 15.70
C TRP A 30 9.54 4.55 15.92
N TYR A 31 8.84 4.33 14.83
CA TYR A 31 7.45 3.90 14.78
C TYR A 31 7.35 2.64 13.97
N ASP A 32 6.54 1.68 14.46
CA ASP A 32 6.26 0.43 13.76
C ASP A 32 5.17 0.66 12.70
N VAL A 33 5.33 0.07 11.51
CA VAL A 33 4.38 0.20 10.40
C VAL A 33 3.60 -1.10 10.25
N LYS A 34 2.27 -1.01 10.39
CA LYS A 34 1.37 -2.16 10.25
C LYS A 34 0.57 -2.11 8.95
N ALA A 35 0.54 -3.22 8.23
CA ALA A 35 -0.32 -3.46 7.07
C ALA A 35 -1.77 -3.78 7.48
N PRO A 36 -2.75 -3.56 6.60
CA PRO A 36 -4.12 -4.04 6.78
C PRO A 36 -4.20 -5.55 6.98
N SER A 37 -5.28 -6.03 7.61
CA SER A 37 -5.53 -7.46 7.87
C SER A 37 -5.72 -8.33 6.61
N THR A 38 -5.80 -7.70 5.45
CA THR A 38 -5.82 -8.39 4.15
C THR A 38 -4.51 -9.16 3.87
N PHE A 39 -3.40 -8.70 4.46
CA PHE A 39 -2.09 -9.34 4.32
C PHE A 39 -1.79 -10.23 5.53
N SER A 40 -1.15 -11.38 5.28
CA SER A 40 -0.78 -12.35 6.32
C SER A 40 0.23 -11.78 7.29
N VAL A 41 1.27 -11.11 6.76
CA VAL A 41 2.30 -10.45 7.56
C VAL A 41 1.90 -8.98 7.72
N ARG A 42 1.57 -8.61 8.94
CA ARG A 42 1.10 -7.25 9.23
C ARG A 42 2.23 -6.27 9.54
N ASN A 43 3.36 -6.74 10.01
CA ASN A 43 4.50 -5.88 10.35
C ASN A 43 5.38 -5.70 9.11
N ILE A 44 5.36 -4.48 8.53
CA ILE A 44 6.15 -4.15 7.33
C ILE A 44 7.56 -3.72 7.70
N GLY A 45 7.75 -3.11 8.87
CA GLY A 45 9.01 -2.54 9.31
C GLY A 45 8.82 -1.32 10.19
N LYS A 46 9.85 -0.47 10.24
CA LYS A 46 9.88 0.72 11.10
C LYS A 46 10.19 1.97 10.29
N THR A 47 9.68 3.11 10.75
CA THR A 47 9.96 4.42 10.17
C THR A 47 10.45 5.41 11.23
N LEU A 48 11.32 6.31 10.82
CA LEU A 48 11.88 7.36 11.66
C LEU A 48 11.10 8.65 11.51
N VAL A 49 10.89 9.35 12.62
CA VAL A 49 10.35 10.70 12.64
C VAL A 49 11.02 11.52 13.73
N ASN A 50 11.08 12.83 13.56
CA ASN A 50 11.56 13.71 14.60
C ASN A 50 10.60 13.69 15.78
N ARG A 51 11.15 13.66 17.00
CA ARG A 51 10.38 13.75 18.25
C ARG A 51 9.49 15.00 18.24
N THR A 52 8.31 14.89 18.81
CA THR A 52 7.38 16.01 18.97
C THR A 52 8.05 17.15 19.73
N GLN A 53 8.02 18.35 19.17
CA GLN A 53 8.57 19.57 19.77
C GLN A 53 7.58 20.72 19.52
N GLY A 54 6.97 21.23 20.59
CA GLY A 54 6.00 22.32 20.51
C GLY A 54 4.85 22.00 19.57
N THR A 55 4.65 22.84 18.54
CA THR A 55 3.58 22.67 17.53
C THR A 55 3.86 21.58 16.49
N LYS A 56 5.08 21.06 16.42
CA LYS A 56 5.47 20.02 15.46
C LYS A 56 5.21 18.65 16.06
N ILE A 57 4.07 18.06 15.71
CA ILE A 57 3.63 16.77 16.23
C ILE A 57 4.15 15.65 15.33
N ALA A 58 4.77 14.61 15.92
CA ALA A 58 5.36 13.50 15.19
C ALA A 58 4.33 12.73 14.36
N SER A 59 3.12 12.53 14.88
CA SER A 59 2.04 11.83 14.17
C SER A 59 1.64 12.53 12.87
N ASP A 60 1.61 13.86 12.85
CA ASP A 60 1.23 14.63 11.67
C ASP A 60 2.27 14.49 10.55
N PHE A 61 3.56 14.35 10.91
CA PHE A 61 4.63 14.11 9.93
C PHE A 61 4.66 12.67 9.41
N LEU A 62 4.02 11.73 10.11
CA LEU A 62 3.90 10.34 9.68
C LEU A 62 2.71 10.13 8.74
N LYS A 63 1.59 10.85 8.96
CA LYS A 63 0.41 10.76 8.11
C LYS A 63 0.74 11.15 6.68
N GLY A 64 0.28 10.36 5.72
CA GLY A 64 0.52 10.56 4.30
C GLY A 64 1.83 9.98 3.76
N ARG A 65 2.70 9.38 4.57
CA ARG A 65 3.85 8.64 4.07
C ARG A 65 3.40 7.40 3.32
N VAL A 66 4.06 7.11 2.21
CA VAL A 66 3.80 5.92 1.41
C VAL A 66 4.95 4.94 1.58
N PHE A 67 4.62 3.72 1.99
CA PHE A 67 5.57 2.63 2.17
C PHE A 67 5.40 1.65 1.01
N GLU A 68 6.51 1.24 0.41
CA GLU A 68 6.52 0.19 -0.60
C GLU A 68 7.01 -1.11 0.03
N SER A 69 6.25 -2.18 -0.13
CA SER A 69 6.63 -3.51 0.33
C SER A 69 6.38 -4.55 -0.77
N SER A 70 7.22 -5.57 -0.85
CA SER A 70 7.04 -6.68 -1.77
C SER A 70 5.89 -7.59 -1.31
N LEU A 71 5.19 -8.21 -2.25
CA LEU A 71 4.17 -9.21 -1.94
C LEU A 71 4.78 -10.42 -1.20
N ALA A 72 6.01 -10.80 -1.53
CA ALA A 72 6.73 -11.87 -0.84
C ALA A 72 6.83 -11.60 0.67
N ASP A 73 7.16 -10.37 1.06
CA ASP A 73 7.27 -9.96 2.46
C ASP A 73 5.91 -9.88 3.16
N LEU A 74 4.84 -9.53 2.43
CA LEU A 74 3.48 -9.35 2.97
C LEU A 74 2.70 -10.66 3.09
N GLN A 75 3.01 -11.66 2.28
CA GLN A 75 2.28 -12.95 2.23
C GLN A 75 3.14 -14.17 2.53
N ASN A 76 4.46 -14.01 2.74
CA ASN A 76 5.43 -15.11 2.79
C ASN A 76 5.33 -16.02 1.55
N ASP A 77 5.20 -15.41 0.38
CA ASP A 77 5.08 -16.06 -0.92
C ASP A 77 6.36 -15.87 -1.74
N GLU A 78 6.53 -16.64 -2.82
CA GLU A 78 7.68 -16.53 -3.73
C GLU A 78 7.56 -15.34 -4.70
N ILE A 79 6.37 -14.72 -4.83
CA ILE A 79 6.09 -13.65 -5.79
C ILE A 79 6.67 -12.32 -5.29
N ALA A 80 7.95 -12.08 -5.57
CA ALA A 80 8.65 -10.84 -5.17
C ALA A 80 8.49 -9.67 -6.16
N TYR A 81 8.06 -9.93 -7.39
CA TYR A 81 7.99 -8.90 -8.44
C TYR A 81 6.80 -7.94 -8.32
N ARG A 82 5.85 -8.22 -7.44
CA ARG A 82 4.68 -7.36 -7.18
C ARG A 82 4.90 -6.55 -5.92
N LYS A 83 4.85 -5.22 -6.06
CA LYS A 83 5.03 -4.29 -4.94
C LYS A 83 3.70 -3.63 -4.59
N PHE A 84 3.38 -3.60 -3.31
CA PHE A 84 2.23 -2.87 -2.79
C PHE A 84 2.69 -1.57 -2.15
N LYS A 85 1.95 -0.50 -2.43
CA LYS A 85 2.13 0.81 -1.82
C LYS A 85 1.06 0.99 -0.76
N LEU A 86 1.50 1.27 0.46
CA LEU A 86 0.65 1.46 1.62
C LEU A 86 0.87 2.87 2.17
N ILE A 87 -0.21 3.61 2.35
CA ILE A 87 -0.15 4.98 2.87
C ILE A 87 -0.49 5.00 4.35
N ALA A 88 0.29 5.73 5.14
CA ALA A 88 -0.03 5.98 6.54
C ALA A 88 -1.27 6.88 6.65
N GLU A 89 -2.32 6.39 7.28
CA GLU A 89 -3.56 7.15 7.48
C GLU A 89 -3.72 7.63 8.91
N ASP A 90 -3.35 6.80 9.89
CA ASP A 90 -3.40 7.19 11.30
C ASP A 90 -2.25 6.61 12.11
N VAL A 91 -2.00 7.20 13.28
CA VAL A 91 -0.93 6.80 14.19
C VAL A 91 -1.50 6.59 15.59
N GLN A 92 -1.34 5.38 16.11
CA GLN A 92 -1.78 5.00 17.45
C GLN A 92 -0.57 4.67 18.32
N GLY A 93 -0.28 5.52 19.27
CA GLY A 93 0.91 5.40 20.10
C GLY A 93 2.19 5.39 19.27
N LYS A 94 2.86 4.25 19.17
CA LYS A 94 4.06 4.04 18.32
C LYS A 94 3.79 3.19 17.07
N VAL A 95 2.53 2.94 16.76
CA VAL A 95 2.13 2.12 15.62
C VAL A 95 1.48 3.01 14.56
N VAL A 96 1.94 2.90 13.31
CA VAL A 96 1.40 3.57 12.13
C VAL A 96 0.47 2.60 11.42
N LEU A 97 -0.81 2.96 11.34
CA LEU A 97 -1.82 2.21 10.60
C LEU A 97 -1.84 2.65 9.15
N THR A 98 -1.74 1.69 8.24
CA THR A 98 -1.68 1.96 6.81
C THR A 98 -2.89 1.44 6.06
N ASN A 99 -3.15 2.02 4.88
CA ASN A 99 -4.18 1.59 3.95
C ASN A 99 -3.58 1.40 2.55
N PHE A 100 -4.26 0.63 1.72
CA PHE A 100 -3.86 0.43 0.33
C PHE A 100 -3.84 1.76 -0.44
N HIS A 101 -2.74 2.03 -1.11
CA HIS A 101 -2.58 3.22 -1.95
C HIS A 101 -2.26 2.92 -3.41
N GLY A 102 -1.79 1.74 -3.70
CA GLY A 102 -1.48 1.31 -5.05
C GLY A 102 -0.69 0.02 -5.12
N MET A 103 -0.48 -0.45 -6.33
CA MET A 103 0.32 -1.62 -6.65
C MET A 103 1.14 -1.33 -7.89
N ASP A 104 2.32 -1.89 -7.98
CA ASP A 104 3.19 -1.78 -9.14
C ASP A 104 3.99 -3.08 -9.35
N LEU A 105 4.35 -3.39 -10.57
CA LEU A 105 5.32 -4.44 -10.86
C LEU A 105 6.74 -3.89 -10.77
N THR A 106 7.70 -4.73 -10.40
CA THR A 106 9.12 -4.36 -10.45
C THR A 106 9.53 -4.08 -11.90
N THR A 107 10.46 -3.14 -12.07
CA THR A 107 10.96 -2.74 -13.40
C THR A 107 11.59 -3.91 -14.13
N ASP A 108 12.27 -4.78 -13.40
CA ASP A 108 12.96 -5.95 -13.96
C ASP A 108 11.95 -6.95 -14.56
N LYS A 109 10.87 -7.26 -13.84
CA LYS A 109 9.80 -8.13 -14.35
C LYS A 109 9.14 -7.55 -15.58
N LEU A 110 8.80 -6.24 -15.54
CA LEU A 110 8.18 -5.57 -16.67
C LEU A 110 9.07 -5.61 -17.92
N ARG A 111 10.37 -5.32 -17.76
CA ARG A 111 11.32 -5.33 -18.87
C ARG A 111 11.62 -6.73 -19.39
N SER A 112 11.62 -7.74 -18.52
CA SER A 112 11.84 -9.14 -18.93
C SER A 112 10.72 -9.70 -19.80
N MET A 113 9.48 -9.21 -19.63
CA MET A 113 8.33 -9.62 -20.43
C MET A 113 8.35 -9.03 -21.84
N VAL A 114 8.96 -7.85 -22.03
CA VAL A 114 9.03 -7.18 -23.34
C VAL A 114 10.08 -7.87 -24.20
N LYS A 115 9.62 -8.63 -25.19
CA LYS A 115 10.46 -9.40 -26.12
C LYS A 115 10.09 -9.06 -27.56
N LYS A 116 11.04 -9.25 -28.49
CA LYS A 116 10.79 -9.14 -29.93
C LYS A 116 9.83 -10.25 -30.42
N TRP A 117 9.21 -10.04 -31.57
CA TRP A 117 8.40 -11.00 -32.30
C TRP A 117 7.00 -11.27 -31.72
N GLN A 118 6.57 -10.50 -30.77
CA GLN A 118 5.24 -10.54 -30.17
C GLN A 118 4.62 -9.12 -30.11
N THR A 119 3.30 -9.04 -30.04
CA THR A 119 2.61 -7.77 -29.87
C THR A 119 2.36 -7.55 -28.38
N LEU A 120 2.77 -6.37 -27.87
CA LEU A 120 2.42 -5.89 -26.54
C LEU A 120 1.08 -5.18 -26.63
N ILE A 121 0.16 -5.54 -25.74
CA ILE A 121 -1.17 -4.95 -25.63
C ILE A 121 -1.31 -4.40 -24.23
N GLU A 122 -1.57 -3.09 -24.14
CA GLU A 122 -1.84 -2.42 -22.88
C GLU A 122 -3.25 -1.84 -22.89
N ALA A 123 -3.91 -1.92 -21.75
CA ALA A 123 -5.18 -1.27 -21.50
C ALA A 123 -5.16 -0.61 -20.12
N HIS A 124 -5.91 0.48 -19.97
CA HIS A 124 -6.14 1.12 -18.68
C HIS A 124 -7.59 1.55 -18.58
N VAL A 125 -8.08 1.60 -17.37
CA VAL A 125 -9.45 2.00 -17.07
C VAL A 125 -9.55 2.66 -15.72
N ASP A 126 -10.41 3.67 -15.61
CA ASP A 126 -10.76 4.31 -14.36
C ASP A 126 -12.07 3.71 -13.87
N VAL A 127 -12.05 3.06 -12.72
CA VAL A 127 -13.20 2.38 -12.14
C VAL A 127 -13.42 2.85 -10.72
N ARG A 128 -14.68 2.97 -10.34
CA ARG A 128 -15.09 3.29 -8.98
C ARG A 128 -15.53 2.01 -8.26
N THR A 129 -14.97 1.79 -7.07
CA THR A 129 -15.38 0.68 -6.19
C THR A 129 -16.69 1.02 -5.46
N THR A 130 -17.34 0.01 -4.88
CA THR A 130 -18.54 0.20 -4.06
C THR A 130 -18.30 1.14 -2.88
N ASP A 131 -17.11 1.13 -2.29
CA ASP A 131 -16.67 2.02 -1.20
C ASP A 131 -16.40 3.47 -1.63
N GLY A 132 -16.48 3.77 -2.92
CA GLY A 132 -16.27 5.11 -3.45
C GLY A 132 -14.81 5.47 -3.79
N TYR A 133 -13.87 4.54 -3.74
CA TYR A 133 -12.51 4.74 -4.25
C TYR A 133 -12.55 4.80 -5.79
N LEU A 134 -11.87 5.77 -6.36
CA LEU A 134 -11.62 5.82 -7.80
C LEU A 134 -10.21 5.27 -8.07
N LEU A 135 -10.15 4.14 -8.75
CA LEU A 135 -8.92 3.44 -9.09
C LEU A 135 -8.64 3.54 -10.58
N ARG A 136 -7.37 3.75 -10.93
CA ARG A 136 -6.89 3.56 -12.30
C ARG A 136 -6.10 2.28 -12.36
N VAL A 137 -6.61 1.32 -13.11
CA VAL A 137 -6.03 0.00 -13.28
C VAL A 137 -5.38 -0.09 -14.65
N PHE A 138 -4.14 -0.55 -14.70
CA PHE A 138 -3.38 -0.78 -15.93
C PHE A 138 -3.13 -2.27 -16.09
N CYS A 139 -3.50 -2.81 -17.22
CA CYS A 139 -3.28 -4.19 -17.60
C CYS A 139 -2.29 -4.27 -18.76
N ILE A 140 -1.45 -5.29 -18.76
CA ILE A 140 -0.51 -5.62 -19.84
C ILE A 140 -0.73 -7.08 -20.24
N GLY A 141 -0.53 -7.39 -21.52
CA GLY A 141 -0.56 -8.76 -22.02
C GLY A 141 0.20 -8.86 -23.33
N PHE A 142 0.65 -10.06 -23.65
CA PHE A 142 1.43 -10.34 -24.84
C PHE A 142 0.77 -11.43 -25.66
N THR A 143 0.93 -11.34 -27.00
CA THR A 143 0.40 -12.37 -27.91
C THR A 143 1.23 -13.64 -27.83
N LYS A 144 0.55 -14.77 -27.66
CA LYS A 144 1.15 -16.09 -27.55
C LYS A 144 1.27 -16.74 -28.93
N LYS A 145 2.37 -17.42 -29.18
CA LYS A 145 2.56 -18.28 -30.35
C LYS A 145 1.71 -19.55 -30.18
N ALA A 146 0.95 -19.94 -31.19
CA ALA A 146 0.20 -21.20 -31.17
C ALA A 146 1.18 -22.41 -31.15
N GLN A 147 0.75 -23.51 -30.54
CA GLN A 147 1.61 -24.69 -30.34
C GLN A 147 2.17 -25.27 -31.65
N GLN A 148 1.36 -25.25 -32.71
CA GLN A 148 1.74 -25.78 -34.02
C GLN A 148 2.27 -24.72 -35.00
N GLN A 149 2.47 -23.48 -34.52
CA GLN A 149 2.91 -22.40 -35.38
C GLN A 149 4.39 -22.50 -35.71
N ILE A 150 4.73 -22.64 -37.00
CA ILE A 150 6.09 -22.63 -37.50
C ILE A 150 6.64 -21.19 -37.54
N LYS A 151 5.80 -20.23 -37.92
CA LYS A 151 6.17 -18.82 -38.05
C LYS A 151 6.77 -18.26 -36.77
N LYS A 152 7.89 -17.54 -36.87
CA LYS A 152 8.59 -16.94 -35.73
C LYS A 152 7.79 -15.83 -35.04
N THR A 153 7.02 -15.05 -35.81
CA THR A 153 6.29 -13.88 -35.33
C THR A 153 4.88 -14.25 -34.90
N SER A 154 4.39 -13.65 -33.81
CA SER A 154 3.03 -13.82 -33.30
C SER A 154 2.32 -12.46 -33.20
N TYR A 155 2.38 -11.66 -34.29
CA TYR A 155 1.75 -10.34 -34.29
C TYR A 155 0.25 -10.43 -34.46
N ALA A 156 -0.48 -9.62 -33.68
CA ALA A 156 -1.92 -9.42 -33.80
C ALA A 156 -2.22 -8.22 -34.74
N GLN A 157 -3.32 -8.32 -35.49
CA GLN A 157 -3.80 -7.23 -36.29
C GLN A 157 -4.41 -6.10 -35.42
N SER A 158 -4.45 -4.87 -35.92
CA SER A 158 -4.95 -3.71 -35.19
C SER A 158 -6.41 -3.86 -34.74
N THR A 159 -7.24 -4.55 -35.51
CA THR A 159 -8.62 -4.88 -35.19
C THR A 159 -8.71 -5.85 -33.99
N GLN A 160 -7.87 -6.88 -33.97
CA GLN A 160 -7.78 -7.83 -32.86
C GLN A 160 -7.28 -7.16 -31.59
N VAL A 161 -6.26 -6.29 -31.69
CA VAL A 161 -5.74 -5.52 -30.56
C VAL A 161 -6.84 -4.64 -29.92
N ARG A 162 -7.66 -3.97 -30.76
CA ARG A 162 -8.79 -3.17 -30.27
C ARG A 162 -9.85 -4.04 -29.57
N ALA A 163 -10.17 -5.20 -30.14
CA ALA A 163 -11.11 -6.14 -29.54
C ALA A 163 -10.61 -6.69 -28.19
N ILE A 164 -9.32 -7.00 -28.09
CA ILE A 164 -8.68 -7.46 -26.85
C ILE A 164 -8.72 -6.34 -25.79
N ARG A 165 -8.34 -5.11 -26.14
CA ARG A 165 -8.43 -3.96 -25.20
C ARG A 165 -9.84 -3.77 -24.67
N LYS A 166 -10.85 -3.87 -25.55
CA LYS A 166 -12.25 -3.78 -25.13
C LYS A 166 -12.60 -4.85 -24.09
N LYS A 167 -12.23 -6.10 -24.33
CA LYS A 167 -12.45 -7.21 -23.38
C LYS A 167 -11.69 -7.00 -22.06
N MET A 168 -10.44 -6.52 -22.11
CA MET A 168 -9.67 -6.19 -20.89
C MET A 168 -10.40 -5.14 -20.03
N VAL A 169 -10.86 -4.06 -20.66
CA VAL A 169 -11.60 -2.99 -20.00
C VAL A 169 -12.92 -3.51 -19.40
N GLU A 170 -13.67 -4.30 -20.15
CA GLU A 170 -14.94 -4.89 -19.70
C GLU A 170 -14.75 -5.76 -18.47
N VAL A 171 -13.73 -6.65 -18.46
CA VAL A 171 -13.44 -7.53 -17.32
C VAL A 171 -13.04 -6.71 -16.09
N ILE A 172 -12.09 -5.81 -16.25
CA ILE A 172 -11.61 -4.98 -15.12
C ILE A 172 -12.76 -4.15 -14.55
N THR A 173 -13.57 -3.55 -15.40
CA THR A 173 -14.72 -2.75 -14.95
C THR A 173 -15.72 -3.60 -14.17
N SER A 174 -16.08 -4.77 -14.68
CA SER A 174 -17.02 -5.68 -14.03
C SER A 174 -16.52 -6.13 -12.66
N GLU A 175 -15.24 -6.57 -12.57
CA GLU A 175 -14.65 -7.11 -11.35
C GLU A 175 -14.42 -6.04 -10.26
N VAL A 176 -14.05 -4.83 -10.64
CA VAL A 176 -13.72 -3.77 -9.68
C VAL A 176 -14.97 -2.99 -9.26
N SER A 177 -15.93 -2.75 -10.16
CA SER A 177 -17.14 -2.00 -9.81
C SER A 177 -18.09 -2.74 -8.88
N SER A 178 -18.06 -4.07 -8.89
CA SER A 178 -18.89 -4.94 -8.03
C SER A 178 -18.26 -5.19 -6.66
N SER A 179 -17.00 -4.81 -6.45
CA SER A 179 -16.22 -5.16 -5.25
C SER A 179 -15.87 -3.92 -4.43
N ASP A 180 -15.63 -4.12 -3.13
CA ASP A 180 -15.01 -3.13 -2.26
C ASP A 180 -13.48 -3.12 -2.42
N LEU A 181 -12.79 -2.14 -1.82
CA LEU A 181 -11.34 -2.04 -1.93
C LEU A 181 -10.63 -3.27 -1.36
N LYS A 182 -11.12 -3.84 -0.26
CA LYS A 182 -10.52 -5.01 0.38
C LYS A 182 -10.61 -6.24 -0.53
N GLU A 183 -11.77 -6.45 -1.15
CA GLU A 183 -11.97 -7.55 -2.12
C GLU A 183 -11.10 -7.35 -3.38
N VAL A 184 -11.00 -6.10 -3.88
CA VAL A 184 -10.11 -5.80 -5.01
C VAL A 184 -8.66 -6.15 -4.68
N VAL A 185 -8.17 -5.81 -3.48
CA VAL A 185 -6.81 -6.18 -3.05
C VAL A 185 -6.66 -7.69 -2.96
N ASN A 186 -7.66 -8.40 -2.42
CA ASN A 186 -7.67 -9.87 -2.39
C ASN A 186 -7.63 -10.51 -3.78
N LYS A 187 -8.26 -9.89 -4.78
CA LYS A 187 -8.18 -10.32 -6.20
C LYS A 187 -6.83 -9.99 -6.84
N LEU A 188 -6.16 -8.91 -6.40
CA LEU A 188 -4.86 -8.51 -6.93
C LEU A 188 -3.70 -9.37 -6.41
N ILE A 189 -3.82 -9.95 -5.21
CA ILE A 189 -2.78 -10.82 -4.64
C ILE A 189 -2.50 -12.03 -5.56
N PRO A 190 -3.49 -12.89 -5.92
CA PRO A 190 -3.28 -14.02 -6.84
C PRO A 190 -3.38 -13.64 -8.32
N ASP A 191 -3.65 -12.37 -8.64
CA ASP A 191 -3.92 -11.84 -9.98
C ASP A 191 -5.04 -12.58 -10.72
N SER A 192 -6.17 -12.81 -10.03
CA SER A 192 -7.34 -13.51 -10.60
C SER A 192 -7.93 -12.79 -11.81
N ILE A 193 -7.97 -11.45 -11.75
CA ILE A 193 -8.48 -10.59 -12.84
C ILE A 193 -7.70 -10.83 -14.13
N ALA A 194 -6.38 -10.96 -14.05
CA ALA A 194 -5.54 -11.22 -15.22
C ALA A 194 -5.81 -12.60 -15.84
N LYS A 195 -6.02 -13.61 -15.00
CA LYS A 195 -6.37 -14.97 -15.46
C LYS A 195 -7.73 -14.99 -16.19
N ASP A 196 -8.70 -14.22 -15.71
CA ASP A 196 -10.01 -14.12 -16.36
C ASP A 196 -9.93 -13.35 -17.70
N ILE A 197 -9.09 -12.33 -17.77
CA ILE A 197 -8.79 -11.64 -19.04
C ILE A 197 -8.17 -12.61 -20.04
N GLU A 198 -7.18 -13.41 -19.62
CA GLU A 198 -6.53 -14.40 -20.49
C GLU A 198 -7.55 -15.37 -21.06
N LYS A 199 -8.42 -15.95 -20.22
CA LYS A 199 -9.50 -16.86 -20.64
C LYS A 199 -10.46 -16.22 -21.64
N LYS A 200 -10.97 -15.00 -21.35
CA LYS A 200 -11.92 -14.29 -22.23
C LYS A 200 -11.29 -13.85 -23.56
N CYS A 201 -10.01 -13.56 -23.59
CA CYS A 201 -9.31 -13.12 -24.80
C CYS A 201 -8.92 -14.26 -25.73
N THR A 202 -8.85 -15.51 -25.26
CA THR A 202 -8.44 -16.69 -26.04
C THR A 202 -9.23 -16.84 -27.35
N SER A 203 -10.52 -16.47 -27.36
CA SER A 203 -11.37 -16.51 -28.55
C SER A 203 -10.95 -15.52 -29.65
N THR A 204 -10.24 -14.43 -29.32
CA THR A 204 -9.81 -13.43 -30.29
C THR A 204 -8.37 -13.67 -30.71
N TYR A 205 -7.47 -13.82 -29.76
CA TYR A 205 -6.07 -14.16 -29.93
C TYR A 205 -5.52 -14.73 -28.63
N PRO A 206 -4.75 -15.83 -28.62
CA PRO A 206 -4.19 -16.37 -27.41
C PRO A 206 -3.15 -15.40 -26.81
N LEU A 207 -3.24 -15.16 -25.53
CA LEU A 207 -2.34 -14.27 -24.78
C LEU A 207 -1.48 -15.10 -23.81
N HIS A 208 -0.37 -14.52 -23.38
CA HIS A 208 0.45 -14.99 -22.26
C HIS A 208 0.96 -13.78 -21.48
N ASP A 209 1.47 -14.03 -20.29
CA ASP A 209 1.97 -12.99 -19.39
C ASP A 209 0.98 -11.82 -19.22
N VAL A 210 -0.32 -12.17 -19.12
CA VAL A 210 -1.35 -11.18 -18.79
C VAL A 210 -1.24 -10.86 -17.30
N MET A 211 -1.06 -9.59 -16.98
CA MET A 211 -0.91 -9.12 -15.59
C MET A 211 -1.52 -7.75 -15.39
N ILE A 212 -2.00 -7.51 -14.18
CA ILE A 212 -2.27 -6.14 -13.74
C ILE A 212 -0.92 -5.49 -13.42
N ARG A 213 -0.50 -4.58 -14.28
CA ARG A 213 0.81 -3.92 -14.19
C ARG A 213 0.87 -2.91 -13.06
N LYS A 214 -0.17 -2.11 -12.92
CA LYS A 214 -0.22 -1.01 -11.97
C LYS A 214 -1.64 -0.68 -11.56
N VAL A 215 -1.81 -0.34 -10.29
CA VAL A 215 -3.04 0.24 -9.77
C VAL A 215 -2.70 1.55 -9.07
N LYS A 216 -3.45 2.61 -9.38
CA LYS A 216 -3.33 3.92 -8.73
C LYS A 216 -4.65 4.30 -8.09
N VAL A 217 -4.62 4.75 -6.86
CA VAL A 217 -5.76 5.41 -6.22
C VAL A 217 -5.78 6.87 -6.68
N LEU A 218 -6.80 7.27 -7.44
CA LEU A 218 -6.98 8.65 -7.93
C LEU A 218 -7.75 9.50 -6.93
N ARG A 219 -8.83 8.94 -6.37
CA ARG A 219 -9.64 9.60 -5.33
C ARG A 219 -9.95 8.62 -4.21
N LYS A 220 -9.91 9.14 -3.00
CA LYS A 220 -10.32 8.42 -1.79
C LYS A 220 -11.65 8.99 -1.30
N PRO A 221 -12.52 8.18 -0.68
CA PRO A 221 -13.66 8.68 0.07
C PRO A 221 -13.19 9.50 1.28
N LYS A 222 -14.11 10.11 1.99
CA LYS A 222 -13.79 10.80 3.25
C LYS A 222 -13.18 9.81 4.24
N PHE A 223 -12.17 10.27 4.98
CA PHE A 223 -11.51 9.44 5.99
C PHE A 223 -12.47 9.13 7.14
N GLU A 224 -12.61 7.85 7.46
CA GLU A 224 -13.39 7.35 8.59
C GLU A 224 -12.50 6.44 9.43
N LEU A 225 -12.25 6.86 10.68
CA LEU A 225 -11.38 6.11 11.59
C LEU A 225 -11.93 4.71 11.88
N GLY A 226 -13.26 4.56 11.99
CA GLY A 226 -13.91 3.28 12.23
C GLY A 226 -13.60 2.25 11.14
N LYS A 227 -13.68 2.63 9.88
CA LYS A 227 -13.34 1.75 8.74
C LYS A 227 -11.85 1.37 8.74
N LEU A 228 -10.96 2.30 9.11
CA LEU A 228 -9.54 1.99 9.22
C LEU A 228 -9.28 0.95 10.31
N MET A 229 -9.90 1.10 11.49
CA MET A 229 -9.80 0.15 12.60
C MET A 229 -10.35 -1.22 12.22
N GLU A 230 -11.47 -1.27 11.51
CA GLU A 230 -12.06 -2.50 11.01
C GLU A 230 -11.14 -3.22 10.02
N MET A 231 -10.50 -2.49 9.11
CA MET A 231 -9.49 -3.04 8.20
C MET A 231 -8.26 -3.60 8.93
N HIS A 232 -7.95 -3.08 10.13
CA HIS A 232 -6.86 -3.60 10.96
C HIS A 232 -7.28 -4.66 11.97
N GLY A 233 -8.59 -5.07 11.96
CA GLY A 233 -9.12 -6.12 12.85
C GLY A 233 -9.26 -5.69 14.31
N GLU A 234 -9.11 -4.41 14.60
CA GLU A 234 -9.24 -3.85 15.97
C GLU A 234 -10.68 -3.37 16.28
N GLY A 235 -11.53 -3.27 15.25
CA GLY A 235 -12.92 -2.82 15.38
C GLY A 235 -13.83 -3.77 16.17
N LYS A 236 -13.52 -5.06 16.29
CA LYS A 236 -14.32 -6.01 17.05
C LYS A 236 -14.15 -5.86 18.56
N ASN A 237 -13.03 -5.33 19.02
CA ASN A 237 -12.77 -5.12 20.45
C ASN A 237 -13.23 -3.74 20.95
N ALA A 238 -13.42 -2.77 20.04
CA ALA A 238 -13.90 -1.43 20.40
C ALA A 238 -15.45 -1.33 20.48
N ALA A 239 -16.17 -2.27 19.87
CA ALA A 239 -17.65 -2.26 19.85
C ALA A 239 -18.29 -2.88 21.11
N VAL A 240 -17.51 -3.34 22.09
CA VAL A 240 -18.01 -4.01 23.32
C VAL A 240 -17.98 -3.12 24.56
N ALA A 241 -17.78 -1.82 24.41
CA ALA A 241 -17.67 -0.95 25.59
C ALA A 241 -18.46 0.35 25.53
N VAL A 242 -19.66 0.34 24.95
CA VAL A 242 -20.62 1.43 25.22
C VAL A 242 -21.96 0.78 25.57
N GLY A 243 -22.14 0.50 26.85
CA GLY A 243 -23.46 0.20 27.41
C GLY A 243 -24.32 1.47 27.36
N SER A 244 -25.64 1.28 27.31
CA SER A 244 -26.66 2.32 27.17
C SER A 244 -26.66 3.42 28.23
N ASP A 245 -25.74 3.39 29.19
CA ASP A 245 -25.67 4.32 30.32
C ASP A 245 -24.35 5.07 30.48
N GLY A 246 -23.49 5.09 29.45
CA GLY A 246 -22.32 5.98 29.41
C GLY A 246 -21.25 5.71 30.49
N GLN A 247 -21.26 4.59 31.19
CA GLN A 247 -20.21 4.22 32.15
C GLN A 247 -19.33 3.09 31.58
N ALA A 248 -18.03 3.34 31.56
CA ALA A 248 -17.01 2.37 31.17
C ALA A 248 -16.95 1.23 32.21
N ILE A 249 -17.25 0.00 31.79
CA ILE A 249 -17.06 -1.18 32.61
C ILE A 249 -15.62 -1.70 32.33
N GLU A 250 -14.71 -1.42 33.22
CA GLU A 250 -13.41 -2.09 33.28
C GLU A 250 -13.61 -3.57 33.63
N LYS A 251 -13.44 -4.46 32.66
CA LYS A 251 -13.27 -5.89 32.96
C LYS A 251 -11.84 -6.11 33.44
N GLY A 252 -11.69 -6.19 34.78
CA GLY A 252 -10.47 -6.69 35.38
C GLY A 252 -10.17 -8.11 34.88
N GLU A 253 -8.97 -8.31 34.41
CA GLU A 253 -8.41 -9.64 34.16
C GLU A 253 -8.42 -10.44 35.46
N LYS A 254 -9.10 -11.56 35.47
CA LYS A 254 -8.94 -12.56 36.53
C LYS A 254 -7.55 -13.16 36.37
N ALA A 255 -6.67 -12.82 37.30
CA ALA A 255 -5.43 -13.55 37.50
C ALA A 255 -5.75 -14.98 37.97
N ASP A 256 -5.27 -15.94 37.21
CA ASP A 256 -5.35 -17.36 37.60
C ASP A 256 -4.53 -17.63 38.87
N GLY A 257 -5.19 -18.25 39.83
CA GLY A 257 -4.58 -19.24 40.74
C GLY A 257 -3.61 -18.71 41.79
N TYR A 258 -4.11 -17.96 42.79
CA TYR A 258 -3.46 -17.93 44.07
C TYR A 258 -4.48 -18.21 45.17
N GLU A 259 -4.49 -19.47 45.70
CA GLU A 259 -5.15 -19.81 46.96
C GLU A 259 -4.20 -19.45 48.13
N PRO A 260 -4.64 -18.56 49.05
CA PRO A 260 -3.84 -18.33 50.26
C PRO A 260 -3.92 -19.50 51.21
N PRO A 261 -2.83 -19.87 51.91
CA PRO A 261 -2.82 -20.98 52.86
C PRO A 261 -3.70 -20.70 54.07
N VAL A 262 -4.50 -21.70 54.43
CA VAL A 262 -5.36 -21.69 55.64
C VAL A 262 -4.45 -21.59 56.86
N GLN A 263 -4.62 -20.60 57.72
CA GLN A 263 -4.01 -20.53 59.05
C GLN A 263 -4.88 -21.31 60.02
N ASP A 264 -4.33 -22.41 60.56
CA ASP A 264 -4.89 -23.11 61.69
C ASP A 264 -4.74 -22.26 62.94
N THR A 265 -5.85 -21.88 63.54
CA THR A 265 -5.91 -21.27 64.87
C THR A 265 -5.89 -22.37 65.94
N VAL A 266 -4.89 -22.29 66.80
CA VAL A 266 -4.84 -22.97 68.11
C VAL A 266 -5.56 -22.14 69.12
#